data_c1a8412bceeee5c7f2c9a395d2914c76
#
_entry.id   c1a8412bceeee5c7f2c9a395d2914c76
#
_cell.length_a   1.000
_cell.length_b   1.000
_cell.length_c   1.000
_cell.angle_alpha   90.00
_cell.angle_beta   90.00
_cell.angle_gamma   90.00
#
_symmetry.space_group_name_H-M   'P 1'
#
loop_
_entity.id
_entity.type
_entity.pdbx_description
1 polymer ?
#
loop_
_entity_poly.entity_id
_entity_poly.type
_entity_poly.pdbx_seq_one_letter_code
_entity_poly.pdbx_strand_id
1 'polypeptide(L)'
;MKVRNAKKTLSRFTIASVVSMFAIFSSAEAARIAIGPPASETNSVSRVILEAYGIGEGDYQAFQESFGNAADLVQDGNIDISFGILGVPAGSIESLNASTGDVVMLGLSDEVISAAEEGSGYQRYEISKDAYPFLEADVPTIAAFAVMVANTDTIDEELGYQLAKVMIENSNEITHAQGAQLTLDNALNGYEGLPIHPGAKRYYEEQGLTVDAPVAELSATADDRKSEFTLGTGSQGGTYYPLGGEIANVWNKHVDGGNFTNVETGASLENLATIGRGRMDVGMTVHVPALDAFNGEGEFEGRPVENFAFIGHVYPEVVQIVTRKATGITDLADIAK
;
A
#
# COMPACT_ATOMS: atom_id res chain seq x y z
N MET A 1 40.51 96.77 -15.98
CA MET A 1 39.15 96.58 -16.47
C MET A 1 38.56 95.34 -15.79
N LYS A 2 37.39 95.48 -15.24
CA LYS A 2 36.70 94.79 -14.14
C LYS A 2 36.84 93.28 -14.13
N VAL A 3 37.43 92.77 -13.00
CA VAL A 3 37.35 91.44 -12.53
C VAL A 3 36.01 91.20 -11.80
N ARG A 4 35.27 90.20 -12.12
CA ARG A 4 34.07 89.80 -11.38
C ARG A 4 34.29 88.44 -10.73
N ASN A 5 34.29 88.40 -9.40
CA ASN A 5 34.30 87.25 -8.54
C ASN A 5 33.03 86.47 -8.66
N ALA A 6 33.11 85.13 -8.85
CA ALA A 6 32.03 84.21 -8.70
C ALA A 6 32.26 83.31 -7.46
N LYS A 7 31.38 83.47 -6.50
CA LYS A 7 31.37 82.66 -5.25
C LYS A 7 30.90 81.19 -5.58
N LYS A 8 31.72 80.23 -5.19
CA LYS A 8 31.33 78.81 -5.20
C LYS A 8 30.44 78.54 -4.00
N THR A 9 29.23 78.07 -4.30
CA THR A 9 28.29 77.53 -3.32
C THR A 9 28.53 76.04 -3.26
N LEU A 10 28.98 75.52 -2.10
CA LEU A 10 29.07 74.05 -1.83
C LEU A 10 27.65 73.49 -1.59
N SER A 11 27.17 72.65 -2.47
CA SER A 11 25.96 71.86 -2.26
C SER A 11 26.37 70.61 -1.46
N ARG A 12 25.78 70.42 -0.30
CA ARG A 12 25.89 69.20 0.51
C ARG A 12 25.02 68.11 -0.13
N PHE A 13 25.64 67.09 -0.71
CA PHE A 13 24.97 65.87 -1.07
C PHE A 13 24.77 65.01 0.18
N THR A 14 23.52 64.85 0.59
CA THR A 14 23.09 63.88 1.59
C THR A 14 22.97 62.55 0.88
N ILE A 15 23.88 61.60 1.13
CA ILE A 15 23.77 60.20 0.67
C ILE A 15 22.74 59.52 1.57
N ALA A 16 21.53 59.33 1.03
CA ALA A 16 20.54 58.45 1.65
C ALA A 16 20.95 56.99 1.31
N SER A 17 21.47 56.31 2.30
CA SER A 17 21.72 54.87 2.20
C SER A 17 20.37 54.14 2.19
N VAL A 18 19.95 53.68 1.02
CA VAL A 18 18.84 52.73 0.87
C VAL A 18 19.39 51.38 1.30
N VAL A 19 19.12 50.96 2.53
CA VAL A 19 19.30 49.57 2.97
C VAL A 19 18.17 48.75 2.33
N SER A 20 18.46 48.14 1.21
CA SER A 20 17.61 47.11 0.61
C SER A 20 17.65 45.90 1.52
N MET A 21 16.60 45.76 2.31
CA MET A 21 16.32 44.56 3.10
C MET A 21 15.93 43.45 2.11
N PHE A 22 16.89 42.67 1.63
CA PHE A 22 16.61 41.43 0.96
C PHE A 22 15.94 40.51 1.98
N ALA A 23 14.63 40.40 1.93
CA ALA A 23 13.92 39.30 2.54
C ALA A 23 14.42 38.03 1.82
N ILE A 24 15.27 37.27 2.48
CA ILE A 24 15.61 35.90 2.07
C ILE A 24 14.33 35.11 2.32
N PHE A 25 13.49 34.97 1.30
CA PHE A 25 12.49 33.92 1.28
C PHE A 25 13.30 32.62 1.18
N SER A 26 13.53 31.98 2.32
CA SER A 26 13.89 30.57 2.31
C SER A 26 12.66 29.87 1.72
N SER A 27 12.73 29.49 0.45
CA SER A 27 11.78 28.51 -0.07
C SER A 27 12.02 27.26 0.75
N ALA A 28 11.05 26.88 1.56
CA ALA A 28 11.08 25.56 2.17
C ALA A 28 11.26 24.56 1.01
N GLU A 29 12.25 23.70 1.12
CA GLU A 29 12.46 22.65 0.14
C GLU A 29 11.22 21.74 0.18
N ALA A 30 10.69 21.38 -0.99
CA ALA A 30 9.51 20.51 -1.06
C ALA A 30 9.81 19.19 -0.37
N ALA A 31 8.88 18.71 0.46
CA ALA A 31 9.05 17.44 1.17
C ALA A 31 9.27 16.28 0.19
N ARG A 32 10.19 15.40 0.51
CA ARG A 32 10.53 14.21 -0.27
C ARG A 32 9.72 13.03 0.28
N ILE A 33 8.79 12.53 -0.51
CA ILE A 33 7.80 11.54 -0.05
C ILE A 33 7.87 10.27 -0.89
N ALA A 34 8.13 9.12 -0.25
CA ALA A 34 7.93 7.82 -0.87
C ALA A 34 6.44 7.48 -0.83
N ILE A 35 5.85 7.37 -2.00
CA ILE A 35 4.41 7.11 -2.20
C ILE A 35 4.11 5.66 -2.59
N GLY A 36 5.08 4.76 -2.47
CA GLY A 36 4.96 3.35 -2.82
C GLY A 36 5.35 3.03 -4.27
N PRO A 37 5.48 1.73 -4.59
CA PRO A 37 5.87 1.28 -5.92
C PRO A 37 4.89 1.71 -7.01
N PRO A 38 5.34 1.86 -8.25
CA PRO A 38 4.43 2.02 -9.38
C PRO A 38 3.43 0.85 -9.46
N ALA A 39 2.20 1.12 -9.91
CA ALA A 39 1.15 0.10 -10.03
C ALA A 39 0.85 -0.67 -8.72
N SER A 40 0.99 0.00 -7.59
CA SER A 40 0.56 -0.47 -6.26
C SER A 40 -0.59 0.37 -5.73
N GLU A 41 -1.41 -0.23 -4.88
CA GLU A 41 -2.46 0.51 -4.17
C GLU A 41 -1.87 1.57 -3.24
N THR A 42 -0.69 1.33 -2.67
CA THR A 42 0.02 2.36 -1.88
C THR A 42 0.23 3.64 -2.68
N ASN A 43 0.56 3.55 -3.97
CA ASN A 43 0.76 4.72 -4.82
C ASN A 43 -0.54 5.51 -4.99
N SER A 44 -1.64 4.82 -5.23
CA SER A 44 -2.97 5.42 -5.41
C SER A 44 -3.44 6.09 -4.13
N VAL A 45 -3.47 5.36 -3.01
CA VAL A 45 -4.00 5.89 -1.74
C VAL A 45 -3.12 6.99 -1.14
N SER A 46 -1.80 6.94 -1.31
CA SER A 46 -0.91 8.02 -0.83
C SER A 46 -1.25 9.37 -1.47
N ARG A 47 -1.52 9.37 -2.77
CA ARG A 47 -1.93 10.59 -3.49
C ARG A 47 -3.28 11.11 -3.00
N VAL A 48 -4.25 10.21 -2.81
CA VAL A 48 -5.58 10.57 -2.29
C VAL A 48 -5.48 11.16 -0.89
N ILE A 49 -4.68 10.57 0.00
CA ILE A 49 -4.46 11.09 1.35
C ILE A 49 -3.78 12.47 1.30
N LEU A 50 -2.69 12.62 0.54
CA LEU A 50 -2.00 13.90 0.41
C LEU A 50 -2.93 14.99 -0.13
N GLU A 51 -3.73 14.70 -1.15
CA GLU A 51 -4.71 15.62 -1.71
C GLU A 51 -5.80 16.00 -0.69
N ALA A 52 -6.24 15.06 0.15
CA ALA A 52 -7.18 15.33 1.24
C ALA A 52 -6.62 16.30 2.29
N TYR A 53 -5.29 16.33 2.48
CA TYR A 53 -4.60 17.34 3.28
C TYR A 53 -4.32 18.64 2.52
N GLY A 54 -4.76 18.77 1.26
CA GLY A 54 -4.49 19.93 0.40
C GLY A 54 -3.07 19.96 -0.16
N ILE A 55 -2.35 18.85 -0.15
CA ILE A 55 -0.98 18.70 -0.66
C ILE A 55 -1.07 18.13 -2.08
N GLY A 56 -0.98 19.00 -3.08
CA GLY A 56 -1.03 18.61 -4.49
C GLY A 56 0.30 18.08 -5.03
N GLU A 57 0.29 17.49 -6.23
CA GLU A 57 1.49 16.90 -6.86
C GLU A 57 2.67 17.89 -7.06
N GLY A 58 2.43 19.19 -7.00
CA GLY A 58 3.47 20.22 -7.10
C GLY A 58 4.10 20.61 -5.77
N ASP A 59 3.54 20.18 -4.65
CA ASP A 59 3.92 20.63 -3.31
C ASP A 59 4.95 19.69 -2.66
N TYR A 60 5.21 18.51 -3.26
CA TYR A 60 6.18 17.54 -2.77
C TYR A 60 6.94 16.89 -3.92
N GLN A 61 8.09 16.29 -3.61
CA GLN A 61 8.83 15.43 -4.52
C GLN A 61 8.46 13.97 -4.28
N ALA A 62 7.78 13.34 -5.25
CA ALA A 62 7.33 11.96 -5.17
C ALA A 62 8.46 10.98 -5.52
N PHE A 63 8.61 9.94 -4.71
CA PHE A 63 9.49 8.79 -4.92
C PHE A 63 8.63 7.53 -5.00
N GLN A 64 8.73 6.81 -6.12
CA GLN A 64 8.00 5.56 -6.36
C GLN A 64 8.92 4.38 -6.09
N GLU A 65 9.18 4.12 -4.82
CA GLU A 65 10.15 3.14 -4.37
C GLU A 65 9.47 1.90 -3.77
N SER A 66 10.16 0.77 -3.80
CA SER A 66 9.78 -0.39 -3.00
C SER A 66 9.87 -0.07 -1.51
N PHE A 67 9.13 -0.78 -0.68
CA PHE A 67 9.10 -0.49 0.77
C PHE A 67 10.48 -0.63 1.44
N GLY A 68 11.30 -1.59 0.99
CA GLY A 68 12.68 -1.74 1.49
C GLY A 68 13.56 -0.55 1.10
N ASN A 69 13.56 -0.16 -0.18
CA ASN A 69 14.31 0.99 -0.66
C ASN A 69 13.84 2.30 0.01
N ALA A 70 12.53 2.47 0.18
CA ALA A 70 11.98 3.64 0.87
C ALA A 70 12.48 3.74 2.31
N ALA A 71 12.50 2.61 3.05
CA ALA A 71 13.03 2.57 4.41
C ALA A 71 14.51 2.94 4.46
N ASP A 72 15.34 2.43 3.54
CA ASP A 72 16.76 2.76 3.42
C ASP A 72 16.95 4.26 3.12
N LEU A 73 16.15 4.82 2.20
CA LEU A 73 16.23 6.24 1.85
C LEU A 73 15.75 7.16 2.99
N VAL A 74 14.77 6.73 3.80
CA VAL A 74 14.37 7.43 5.03
C VAL A 74 15.48 7.35 6.07
N GLN A 75 16.11 6.17 6.23
CA GLN A 75 17.26 5.98 7.12
C GLN A 75 18.40 6.94 6.78
N ASP A 76 18.71 7.09 5.50
CA ASP A 76 19.80 7.95 5.00
C ASP A 76 19.44 9.44 4.96
N GLY A 77 18.19 9.81 5.25
CA GLY A 77 17.68 11.18 5.20
C GLY A 77 17.50 11.71 3.76
N ASN A 78 17.39 10.82 2.77
CA ASN A 78 17.12 11.16 1.38
C ASN A 78 15.63 11.27 1.07
N ILE A 79 14.78 10.71 1.92
CA ILE A 79 13.32 10.81 1.92
C ILE A 79 12.88 11.26 3.31
N ASP A 80 11.87 12.13 3.38
CA ASP A 80 11.36 12.70 4.62
C ASP A 80 10.20 11.90 5.18
N ILE A 81 9.32 11.37 4.31
CA ILE A 81 8.14 10.59 4.67
C ILE A 81 8.04 9.36 3.76
N SER A 82 7.65 8.21 4.33
CA SER A 82 7.31 7.02 3.56
C SER A 82 5.90 6.56 3.88
N PHE A 83 5.11 6.34 2.84
CA PHE A 83 3.82 5.68 2.91
C PHE A 83 3.98 4.18 2.67
N GLY A 84 3.16 3.38 3.36
CA GLY A 84 3.03 1.94 3.13
C GLY A 84 1.61 1.48 3.43
N ILE A 85 1.07 0.58 2.61
CA ILE A 85 -0.06 -0.27 2.97
C ILE A 85 0.53 -1.63 3.30
N LEU A 86 0.55 -1.98 4.56
CA LEU A 86 1.33 -3.11 5.08
C LEU A 86 0.58 -3.81 6.21
N GLY A 87 0.94 -5.06 6.50
CA GLY A 87 0.55 -5.71 7.73
C GLY A 87 1.16 -5.02 8.96
N VAL A 88 0.53 -5.16 10.10
CA VAL A 88 1.02 -4.61 11.38
C VAL A 88 1.40 -5.79 12.30
N PRO A 89 2.66 -5.84 12.81
CA PRO A 89 3.78 -4.98 12.49
C PRO A 89 4.38 -5.24 11.10
N ALA A 90 5.02 -4.22 10.49
CA ALA A 90 5.73 -4.31 9.22
C ALA A 90 7.23 -4.41 9.44
N GLY A 91 7.87 -5.44 8.88
CA GLY A 91 9.29 -5.72 9.07
C GLY A 91 10.21 -4.59 8.57
N SER A 92 9.84 -3.88 7.50
CA SER A 92 10.59 -2.72 7.00
C SER A 92 10.59 -1.55 8.01
N ILE A 93 9.46 -1.31 8.69
CA ILE A 93 9.35 -0.27 9.72
C ILE A 93 10.11 -0.66 10.99
N GLU A 94 10.03 -1.94 11.40
CA GLU A 94 10.82 -2.45 12.52
C GLU A 94 12.32 -2.32 12.26
N SER A 95 12.77 -2.68 11.06
CA SER A 95 14.17 -2.57 10.63
C SER A 95 14.63 -1.11 10.58
N LEU A 96 13.80 -0.20 10.07
CA LEU A 96 14.08 1.23 10.08
C LEU A 96 14.25 1.75 11.51
N ASN A 97 13.35 1.39 12.42
CA ASN A 97 13.47 1.80 13.83
C ASN A 97 14.68 1.17 14.53
N ALA A 98 14.98 -0.09 14.26
CA ALA A 98 16.17 -0.75 14.82
C ALA A 98 17.47 -0.06 14.39
N SER A 99 17.51 0.47 13.17
CA SER A 99 18.68 1.16 12.62
C SER A 99 18.82 2.60 13.09
N THR A 100 17.71 3.33 13.29
CA THR A 100 17.71 4.77 13.54
C THR A 100 17.34 5.15 14.98
N GLY A 101 16.43 4.40 15.60
CA GLY A 101 15.94 4.67 16.98
C GLY A 101 15.06 5.92 17.10
N ASP A 102 14.66 6.55 15.99
CA ASP A 102 13.95 7.83 16.00
C ASP A 102 12.76 7.89 15.03
N VAL A 103 12.19 6.73 14.69
CA VAL A 103 10.99 6.65 13.84
C VAL A 103 9.80 7.31 14.53
N VAL A 104 9.01 8.02 13.74
CA VAL A 104 7.71 8.59 14.11
C VAL A 104 6.68 8.05 13.14
N MET A 105 5.55 7.57 13.62
CA MET A 105 4.39 7.20 12.81
C MET A 105 3.37 8.32 12.84
N LEU A 106 2.95 8.77 11.67
CA LEU A 106 1.97 9.85 11.51
C LEU A 106 0.57 9.25 11.42
N GLY A 107 -0.35 9.75 12.24
CA GLY A 107 -1.77 9.41 12.17
C GLY A 107 -2.50 10.23 11.11
N LEU A 108 -3.69 9.78 10.73
CA LEU A 108 -4.61 10.51 9.87
C LEU A 108 -5.62 11.30 10.72
N SER A 109 -6.05 12.47 10.22
CA SER A 109 -7.11 13.24 10.87
C SER A 109 -8.47 12.54 10.74
N ASP A 110 -9.38 12.85 11.66
CA ASP A 110 -10.73 12.29 11.63
C ASP A 110 -11.49 12.64 10.35
N GLU A 111 -11.23 13.82 9.79
CA GLU A 111 -11.84 14.28 8.54
C GLU A 111 -11.40 13.40 7.35
N VAL A 112 -10.11 13.09 7.26
CA VAL A 112 -9.55 12.24 6.20
C VAL A 112 -10.03 10.80 6.35
N ILE A 113 -10.05 10.28 7.56
CA ILE A 113 -10.57 8.94 7.85
C ILE A 113 -12.04 8.83 7.45
N SER A 114 -12.89 9.80 7.87
CA SER A 114 -14.32 9.78 7.55
C SER A 114 -14.57 9.89 6.04
N ALA A 115 -13.78 10.71 5.32
CA ALA A 115 -13.87 10.81 3.87
C ALA A 115 -13.48 9.48 3.18
N ALA A 116 -12.50 8.78 3.71
CA ALA A 116 -12.10 7.45 3.19
C ALA A 116 -13.19 6.39 3.43
N GLU A 117 -13.87 6.43 4.59
CA GLU A 117 -14.98 5.51 4.89
C GLU A 117 -16.19 5.71 3.96
N GLU A 118 -16.43 6.93 3.46
CA GLU A 118 -17.64 7.29 2.69
C GLU A 118 -17.63 6.87 1.21
N GLY A 119 -16.70 6.08 0.73
CA GLY A 119 -16.78 5.70 -0.67
C GLY A 119 -15.58 5.01 -1.29
N SER A 120 -14.58 4.67 -0.50
CA SER A 120 -13.36 4.06 -1.04
C SER A 120 -13.16 2.59 -0.67
N GLY A 121 -14.05 1.99 0.14
CA GLY A 121 -13.86 0.63 0.66
C GLY A 121 -12.82 0.53 1.79
N TYR A 122 -12.16 1.63 2.14
CA TYR A 122 -11.31 1.70 3.33
C TYR A 122 -12.16 1.88 4.59
N GLN A 123 -11.66 1.38 5.70
CA GLN A 123 -12.32 1.47 7.00
C GLN A 123 -11.37 2.11 8.01
N ARG A 124 -11.94 2.79 9.02
CA ARG A 124 -11.16 3.28 10.17
C ARG A 124 -10.39 2.13 10.81
N TYR A 125 -9.15 2.40 11.10
CA TYR A 125 -8.27 1.47 11.81
C TYR A 125 -7.46 2.24 12.86
N GLU A 126 -7.08 1.54 13.93
CA GLU A 126 -6.22 2.08 14.97
C GLU A 126 -5.04 1.13 15.15
N ILE A 127 -3.84 1.62 14.84
CA ILE A 127 -2.61 0.87 15.09
C ILE A 127 -2.33 0.96 16.58
N SER A 128 -2.43 -0.17 17.28
CA SER A 128 -2.17 -0.22 18.72
C SER A 128 -0.74 0.22 19.02
N LYS A 129 -0.56 1.00 20.10
CA LYS A 129 0.76 1.35 20.62
C LYS A 129 1.64 0.14 20.92
N ASP A 130 1.03 -1.01 21.17
CA ASP A 130 1.76 -2.25 21.46
C ASP A 130 2.29 -2.94 20.20
N ALA A 131 1.90 -2.45 19.00
CA ALA A 131 2.36 -3.02 17.72
C ALA A 131 3.82 -2.71 17.41
N TYR A 132 4.33 -1.57 17.87
CA TYR A 132 5.71 -1.16 17.67
C TYR A 132 6.30 -0.55 18.95
N PRO A 133 7.54 -0.89 19.33
CA PRO A 133 8.15 -0.43 20.58
C PRO A 133 8.41 1.08 20.66
N PHE A 134 8.30 1.80 19.52
CA PHE A 134 8.50 3.26 19.45
C PHE A 134 7.20 4.06 19.56
N LEU A 135 6.03 3.40 19.54
CA LEU A 135 4.75 4.08 19.70
C LEU A 135 4.46 4.37 21.17
N GLU A 136 4.03 5.60 21.45
CA GLU A 136 3.64 6.04 22.80
C GLU A 136 2.12 6.02 22.99
N ALA A 137 1.36 6.07 21.89
CA ALA A 137 -0.10 6.03 21.83
C ALA A 137 -0.56 5.27 20.61
N ASP A 138 -1.84 4.89 20.59
CA ASP A 138 -2.49 4.32 19.42
C ASP A 138 -2.51 5.35 18.29
N VAL A 139 -2.38 4.89 17.02
CA VAL A 139 -2.29 5.78 15.85
C VAL A 139 -3.50 5.58 14.96
N PRO A 140 -4.37 6.61 14.81
CA PRO A 140 -5.55 6.53 13.95
C PRO A 140 -5.12 6.52 12.47
N THR A 141 -5.71 5.62 11.69
CA THR A 141 -5.44 5.45 10.26
C THR A 141 -6.62 4.77 9.58
N ILE A 142 -6.40 4.31 8.34
CA ILE A 142 -7.35 3.52 7.58
C ILE A 142 -6.73 2.17 7.19
N ALA A 143 -7.60 1.19 6.97
CA ALA A 143 -7.22 -0.13 6.49
C ALA A 143 -8.21 -0.65 5.45
N ALA A 144 -7.73 -1.56 4.63
CA ALA A 144 -8.50 -2.38 3.72
C ALA A 144 -8.15 -3.86 3.99
N PHE A 145 -8.50 -4.76 3.09
CA PHE A 145 -8.20 -6.18 3.25
C PHE A 145 -7.30 -6.67 2.12
N ALA A 146 -6.19 -7.30 2.48
CA ALA A 146 -5.44 -8.12 1.56
C ALA A 146 -6.24 -9.40 1.27
N VAL A 147 -6.43 -9.70 0.01
CA VAL A 147 -7.16 -10.87 -0.45
C VAL A 147 -6.32 -11.67 -1.44
N MET A 148 -6.55 -12.96 -1.46
CA MET A 148 -6.02 -13.89 -2.46
C MET A 148 -7.05 -14.05 -3.57
N VAL A 149 -6.64 -13.85 -4.81
CA VAL A 149 -7.49 -14.05 -6.00
C VAL A 149 -6.85 -15.05 -6.94
N ALA A 150 -7.67 -15.83 -7.63
CA ALA A 150 -7.22 -16.85 -8.57
C ALA A 150 -7.76 -16.59 -9.98
N ASN A 151 -6.93 -16.85 -10.98
CA ASN A 151 -7.30 -16.79 -12.38
C ASN A 151 -8.27 -17.94 -12.72
N THR A 152 -9.48 -17.59 -13.17
CA THR A 152 -10.56 -18.54 -13.48
C THR A 152 -10.28 -19.36 -14.76
N ASP A 153 -9.29 -18.95 -15.56
CA ASP A 153 -8.86 -19.70 -16.74
C ASP A 153 -7.81 -20.78 -16.46
N THR A 154 -7.20 -20.75 -15.24
CA THR A 154 -6.09 -21.67 -14.92
C THR A 154 -6.27 -22.43 -13.60
N ILE A 155 -7.11 -21.94 -12.70
CA ILE A 155 -7.40 -22.59 -11.41
C ILE A 155 -8.80 -23.22 -11.51
N ASP A 156 -8.86 -24.53 -11.60
CA ASP A 156 -10.12 -25.29 -11.62
C ASP A 156 -10.76 -25.37 -10.21
N GLU A 157 -12.00 -25.85 -10.15
CA GLU A 157 -12.77 -25.89 -8.90
C GLU A 157 -12.08 -26.64 -7.78
N GLU A 158 -11.53 -27.84 -8.07
CA GLU A 158 -10.88 -28.66 -7.05
C GLU A 158 -9.59 -28.00 -6.55
N LEU A 159 -8.81 -27.39 -7.45
CA LEU A 159 -7.59 -26.68 -7.06
C LEU A 159 -7.94 -25.44 -6.20
N GLY A 160 -8.95 -24.65 -6.59
CA GLY A 160 -9.40 -23.53 -5.77
C GLY A 160 -9.92 -23.94 -4.40
N TYR A 161 -10.59 -25.10 -4.30
CA TYR A 161 -10.95 -25.68 -3.01
C TYR A 161 -9.71 -25.98 -2.15
N GLN A 162 -8.71 -26.63 -2.72
CA GLN A 162 -7.48 -26.96 -2.01
C GLN A 162 -6.70 -25.71 -1.58
N LEU A 163 -6.63 -24.68 -2.42
CA LEU A 163 -5.96 -23.42 -2.07
C LEU A 163 -6.59 -22.76 -0.85
N ALA A 164 -7.91 -22.60 -0.84
CA ALA A 164 -8.63 -22.02 0.30
C ALA A 164 -8.47 -22.88 1.56
N LYS A 165 -8.68 -24.18 1.44
CA LYS A 165 -8.58 -25.13 2.55
C LYS A 165 -7.20 -25.13 3.18
N VAL A 166 -6.17 -25.34 2.38
CA VAL A 166 -4.79 -25.47 2.86
C VAL A 166 -4.29 -24.16 3.46
N MET A 167 -4.66 -23.00 2.89
CA MET A 167 -4.30 -21.71 3.42
C MET A 167 -4.85 -21.49 4.85
N ILE A 168 -6.05 -21.98 5.14
CA ILE A 168 -6.67 -21.85 6.47
C ILE A 168 -6.20 -22.98 7.41
N GLU A 169 -6.31 -24.25 7.00
CA GLU A 169 -6.06 -25.39 7.89
C GLU A 169 -4.58 -25.57 8.26
N ASN A 170 -3.67 -25.07 7.43
CA ASN A 170 -2.22 -25.16 7.64
C ASN A 170 -1.57 -23.81 7.96
N SER A 171 -2.36 -22.79 8.31
CA SER A 171 -1.85 -21.44 8.66
C SER A 171 -0.85 -21.46 9.82
N ASN A 172 -0.91 -22.45 10.69
CA ASN A 172 0.03 -22.66 11.80
C ASN A 172 1.46 -23.02 11.34
N GLU A 173 1.66 -23.37 10.08
CA GLU A 173 3.00 -23.60 9.49
C GLU A 173 3.62 -22.30 8.95
N ILE A 174 2.85 -21.21 8.90
CA ILE A 174 3.30 -19.88 8.47
C ILE A 174 3.88 -19.16 9.68
N THR A 175 5.15 -18.77 9.58
CA THR A 175 5.88 -18.09 10.66
C THR A 175 5.75 -16.57 10.63
N HIS A 176 5.41 -16.02 9.47
CA HIS A 176 5.14 -14.61 9.32
C HIS A 176 3.99 -14.15 10.22
N ALA A 177 4.12 -13.00 10.89
CA ALA A 177 3.14 -12.51 11.88
C ALA A 177 1.70 -12.48 11.33
N GLN A 178 1.53 -12.13 10.05
CA GLN A 178 0.22 -12.08 9.41
C GLN A 178 -0.39 -13.48 9.13
N GLY A 179 0.36 -14.55 9.27
CA GLY A 179 -0.17 -15.93 9.21
C GLY A 179 -1.27 -16.16 10.26
N ALA A 180 -1.22 -15.47 11.39
CA ALA A 180 -2.26 -15.51 12.43
C ALA A 180 -3.63 -14.97 11.96
N GLN A 181 -3.68 -14.24 10.85
CA GLN A 181 -4.92 -13.72 10.27
C GLN A 181 -5.64 -14.72 9.37
N LEU A 182 -4.96 -15.79 8.94
CA LEU A 182 -5.53 -16.83 8.09
C LEU A 182 -6.39 -17.78 8.90
N THR A 183 -7.58 -17.32 9.25
CA THR A 183 -8.56 -18.03 10.08
C THR A 183 -9.92 -18.09 9.39
N LEU A 184 -10.78 -19.02 9.79
CA LEU A 184 -12.17 -19.08 9.29
C LEU A 184 -12.96 -17.82 9.62
N ASP A 185 -12.73 -17.22 10.80
CA ASP A 185 -13.43 -16.02 11.23
C ASP A 185 -13.14 -14.82 10.31
N ASN A 186 -11.94 -14.77 9.74
CA ASN A 186 -11.51 -13.70 8.84
C ASN A 186 -11.70 -14.06 7.35
N ALA A 187 -11.95 -15.32 7.03
CA ALA A 187 -11.80 -15.87 5.67
C ALA A 187 -12.55 -15.12 4.57
N LEU A 188 -13.66 -14.47 4.92
CA LEU A 188 -14.50 -13.73 3.98
C LEU A 188 -14.35 -12.20 4.06
N ASN A 189 -13.41 -11.66 4.85
CA ASN A 189 -13.18 -10.22 4.87
C ASN A 189 -12.68 -9.73 3.50
N GLY A 190 -13.32 -8.70 2.96
CA GLY A 190 -12.95 -8.09 1.67
C GLY A 190 -13.48 -8.84 0.43
N TYR A 191 -14.47 -9.74 0.60
CA TYR A 191 -15.09 -10.44 -0.53
C TYR A 191 -16.26 -9.66 -1.16
N GLU A 192 -16.80 -8.67 -0.46
CA GLU A 192 -18.01 -7.97 -0.86
C GLU A 192 -17.87 -7.37 -2.26
N GLY A 193 -18.82 -7.72 -3.14
CA GLY A 193 -18.84 -7.27 -4.53
C GLY A 193 -17.93 -8.04 -5.47
N LEU A 194 -17.06 -8.90 -4.97
CA LEU A 194 -16.19 -9.75 -5.79
C LEU A 194 -16.86 -11.11 -6.08
N PRO A 195 -16.66 -11.70 -7.27
CA PRO A 195 -17.05 -13.07 -7.52
C PRO A 195 -16.14 -14.01 -6.70
N ILE A 196 -16.75 -14.98 -6.02
CA ILE A 196 -16.01 -16.00 -5.29
C ILE A 196 -15.71 -17.21 -6.18
N HIS A 197 -14.53 -17.79 -6.02
CA HIS A 197 -14.14 -19.04 -6.69
C HIS A 197 -15.03 -20.19 -6.19
N PRO A 198 -15.64 -21.01 -7.07
CA PRO A 198 -16.60 -22.06 -6.66
C PRO A 198 -15.98 -23.07 -5.69
N GLY A 199 -14.71 -23.42 -5.86
CA GLY A 199 -14.00 -24.31 -4.93
C GLY A 199 -13.82 -23.68 -3.54
N ALA A 200 -13.45 -22.40 -3.47
CA ALA A 200 -13.33 -21.68 -2.20
C ALA A 200 -14.69 -21.56 -1.49
N LYS A 201 -15.75 -21.22 -2.24
CA LYS A 201 -17.13 -21.21 -1.72
C LYS A 201 -17.50 -22.55 -1.10
N ARG A 202 -17.27 -23.64 -1.83
CA ARG A 202 -17.56 -25.00 -1.34
C ARG A 202 -16.87 -25.29 -0.02
N TYR A 203 -15.57 -24.98 0.08
CA TYR A 203 -14.82 -25.17 1.33
C TYR A 203 -15.44 -24.35 2.49
N TYR A 204 -15.70 -23.07 2.29
CA TYR A 204 -16.22 -22.23 3.36
C TYR A 204 -17.64 -22.64 3.81
N GLU A 205 -18.49 -23.05 2.87
CA GLU A 205 -19.83 -23.57 3.20
C GLU A 205 -19.76 -24.92 3.97
N GLU A 206 -18.81 -25.80 3.64
CA GLU A 206 -18.52 -27.03 4.40
C GLU A 206 -18.05 -26.71 5.83
N GLN A 207 -17.38 -25.58 6.04
CA GLN A 207 -16.98 -25.10 7.38
C GLN A 207 -18.13 -24.34 8.10
N GLY A 208 -19.29 -24.24 7.50
CA GLY A 208 -20.48 -23.61 8.11
C GLY A 208 -20.59 -22.10 7.92
N LEU A 209 -19.74 -21.48 7.08
CA LEU A 209 -19.86 -20.09 6.73
C LEU A 209 -21.00 -19.89 5.70
N THR A 210 -21.68 -18.75 5.78
CA THR A 210 -22.63 -18.34 4.73
C THR A 210 -21.91 -17.45 3.74
N VAL A 211 -21.92 -17.84 2.45
CA VAL A 211 -21.25 -17.09 1.38
C VAL A 211 -22.31 -16.52 0.45
N ASP A 212 -22.62 -15.25 0.62
CA ASP A 212 -23.54 -14.50 -0.21
C ASP A 212 -22.77 -13.64 -1.23
N ALA A 213 -22.15 -14.31 -2.20
CA ALA A 213 -21.39 -13.71 -3.29
C ALA A 213 -21.73 -14.34 -4.63
N PRO A 214 -21.63 -13.59 -5.76
CA PRO A 214 -21.67 -14.18 -7.07
C PRO A 214 -20.59 -15.27 -7.20
N VAL A 215 -20.93 -16.40 -7.82
CA VAL A 215 -19.96 -17.48 -8.07
C VAL A 215 -19.34 -17.23 -9.44
N ALA A 216 -18.02 -17.22 -9.49
CA ALA A 216 -17.30 -17.07 -10.76
C ALA A 216 -17.53 -18.24 -11.68
N GLU A 217 -17.64 -17.96 -12.99
CA GLU A 217 -17.56 -18.98 -14.02
C GLU A 217 -16.10 -19.35 -14.27
N LEU A 218 -15.81 -20.66 -14.37
CA LEU A 218 -14.46 -21.15 -14.63
C LEU A 218 -14.34 -21.60 -16.09
N SER A 219 -13.25 -21.21 -16.76
CA SER A 219 -12.80 -21.84 -18.00
C SER A 219 -11.84 -22.99 -17.75
N ALA A 220 -11.15 -22.98 -16.58
CA ALA A 220 -10.23 -24.02 -16.18
C ALA A 220 -10.96 -25.34 -15.89
N THR A 221 -10.36 -26.46 -16.32
CA THR A 221 -10.85 -27.82 -16.04
C THR A 221 -9.76 -28.66 -15.40
N ALA A 222 -10.15 -29.71 -14.67
CA ALA A 222 -9.19 -30.64 -14.07
C ALA A 222 -8.34 -31.38 -15.12
N ASP A 223 -8.89 -31.60 -16.31
CA ASP A 223 -8.18 -32.31 -17.39
C ASP A 223 -7.05 -31.45 -18.01
N ASP A 224 -7.20 -30.12 -17.97
CA ASP A 224 -6.23 -29.15 -18.50
C ASP A 224 -5.31 -28.60 -17.43
N ARG A 225 -5.39 -29.11 -16.19
CA ARG A 225 -4.59 -28.62 -15.07
C ARG A 225 -3.09 -28.75 -15.34
N LYS A 226 -2.39 -27.64 -15.28
CA LYS A 226 -0.91 -27.61 -15.32
C LYS A 226 -0.32 -27.97 -13.95
N SER A 227 0.98 -28.22 -13.90
CA SER A 227 1.71 -28.54 -12.65
C SER A 227 2.47 -27.36 -12.06
N GLU A 228 2.69 -26.30 -12.82
CA GLU A 228 3.45 -25.12 -12.41
C GLU A 228 2.56 -23.90 -12.41
N PHE A 229 2.49 -23.22 -11.26
CA PHE A 229 1.65 -22.04 -11.04
C PHE A 229 2.49 -20.88 -10.49
N THR A 230 2.08 -19.67 -10.83
CA THR A 230 2.67 -18.43 -10.32
C THR A 230 1.77 -17.78 -9.29
N LEU A 231 2.34 -17.34 -8.16
CA LEU A 231 1.71 -16.50 -7.17
C LEU A 231 2.34 -15.11 -7.22
N GLY A 232 1.61 -14.12 -7.74
CA GLY A 232 2.01 -12.72 -7.72
C GLY A 232 1.86 -12.14 -6.33
N THR A 233 2.90 -11.50 -5.82
CA THR A 233 2.93 -10.94 -4.47
C THR A 233 3.19 -9.43 -4.51
N GLY A 234 4.30 -8.95 -4.02
CA GLY A 234 4.70 -7.55 -4.00
C GLY A 234 6.21 -7.43 -3.88
N SER A 235 6.71 -6.27 -3.54
CA SER A 235 8.14 -6.04 -3.36
C SER A 235 8.69 -6.69 -2.07
N GLN A 236 9.97 -7.01 -2.06
CA GLN A 236 10.62 -7.74 -0.97
C GLN A 236 10.52 -7.05 0.41
N GLY A 237 10.50 -5.75 0.49
CA GLY A 237 10.33 -5.02 1.75
C GLY A 237 8.88 -4.90 2.22
N GLY A 238 7.90 -5.39 1.44
CA GLY A 238 6.48 -5.39 1.79
C GLY A 238 6.04 -6.69 2.46
N THR A 239 4.80 -6.73 2.91
CA THR A 239 4.20 -7.90 3.57
C THR A 239 3.90 -9.05 2.60
N TYR A 240 3.46 -8.74 1.36
CA TYR A 240 3.05 -9.76 0.39
C TYR A 240 4.16 -10.74 0.03
N TYR A 241 5.36 -10.26 -0.23
CA TYR A 241 6.44 -11.11 -0.73
C TYR A 241 6.85 -12.20 0.27
N PRO A 242 7.22 -11.88 1.54
CA PRO A 242 7.58 -12.90 2.51
C PRO A 242 6.40 -13.80 2.90
N LEU A 243 5.22 -13.24 3.14
CA LEU A 243 4.02 -14.01 3.49
C LEU A 243 3.57 -14.92 2.36
N GLY A 244 3.53 -14.41 1.12
CA GLY A 244 3.16 -15.19 -0.06
C GLY A 244 4.15 -16.31 -0.34
N GLY A 245 5.44 -16.12 -0.05
CA GLY A 245 6.44 -17.18 -0.12
C GLY A 245 6.17 -18.30 0.87
N GLU A 246 5.76 -18.00 2.09
CA GLU A 246 5.38 -19.00 3.09
C GLU A 246 4.06 -19.70 2.69
N ILE A 247 3.06 -18.98 2.20
CA ILE A 247 1.81 -19.55 1.69
C ILE A 247 2.09 -20.51 0.52
N ALA A 248 2.91 -20.10 -0.45
CA ALA A 248 3.30 -20.95 -1.58
C ALA A 248 4.00 -22.23 -1.10
N ASN A 249 4.88 -22.13 -0.10
CA ASN A 249 5.54 -23.29 0.50
C ASN A 249 4.54 -24.24 1.17
N VAL A 250 3.54 -23.72 1.87
CA VAL A 250 2.47 -24.51 2.49
C VAL A 250 1.61 -25.20 1.42
N TRP A 251 1.25 -24.49 0.35
CA TRP A 251 0.56 -25.09 -0.79
C TRP A 251 1.39 -26.18 -1.46
N ASN A 252 2.67 -25.94 -1.73
CA ASN A 252 3.57 -26.94 -2.33
C ASN A 252 3.72 -28.22 -1.49
N LYS A 253 3.51 -28.12 -0.18
CA LYS A 253 3.58 -29.25 0.72
C LYS A 253 2.28 -30.05 0.80
N HIS A 254 1.13 -29.38 0.68
CA HIS A 254 -0.19 -29.97 1.01
C HIS A 254 -1.17 -30.06 -0.17
N VAL A 255 -0.90 -29.38 -1.29
CA VAL A 255 -1.72 -29.43 -2.50
C VAL A 255 -1.07 -30.40 -3.49
N ASP A 256 -1.75 -31.50 -3.77
CA ASP A 256 -1.23 -32.50 -4.69
C ASP A 256 -1.25 -32.03 -6.15
N GLY A 257 -0.14 -32.24 -6.86
CA GLY A 257 -0.05 -32.00 -8.30
C GLY A 257 0.09 -30.55 -8.72
N GLY A 258 0.36 -29.62 -7.78
CA GLY A 258 0.63 -28.20 -8.06
C GLY A 258 1.95 -27.75 -7.42
N ASN A 259 2.74 -26.97 -8.17
CA ASN A 259 3.92 -26.28 -7.65
C ASN A 259 3.74 -24.77 -7.85
N PHE A 260 3.72 -24.03 -6.74
CA PHE A 260 3.47 -22.57 -6.72
C PHE A 260 4.79 -21.83 -6.52
N THR A 261 5.11 -20.95 -7.46
CA THR A 261 6.28 -20.07 -7.38
C THR A 261 5.86 -18.68 -6.99
N ASN A 262 6.40 -18.17 -5.87
CA ASN A 262 6.24 -16.80 -5.43
C ASN A 262 6.99 -15.85 -6.37
N VAL A 263 6.32 -14.83 -6.91
CA VAL A 263 6.85 -13.86 -7.86
C VAL A 263 6.77 -12.46 -7.27
N GLU A 264 7.91 -11.76 -7.25
CA GLU A 264 7.97 -10.35 -6.90
C GLU A 264 7.31 -9.49 -7.98
N THR A 265 6.44 -8.55 -7.57
CA THR A 265 5.69 -7.65 -8.46
C THR A 265 5.55 -6.26 -7.83
N GLY A 266 4.93 -5.32 -8.56
CA GLY A 266 4.46 -4.04 -8.01
C GLY A 266 3.21 -4.15 -7.13
N ALA A 267 2.76 -5.36 -6.79
CA ALA A 267 1.58 -5.67 -5.99
C ALA A 267 0.24 -5.47 -6.72
N SER A 268 -0.79 -4.99 -6.02
CA SER A 268 -2.22 -5.12 -6.36
C SER A 268 -2.58 -4.91 -7.82
N LEU A 269 -2.29 -3.74 -8.38
CA LEU A 269 -2.71 -3.38 -9.75
C LEU A 269 -1.96 -4.22 -10.80
N GLU A 270 -0.66 -4.47 -10.57
CA GLU A 270 0.13 -5.30 -11.48
C GLU A 270 -0.33 -6.75 -11.47
N ASN A 271 -0.64 -7.30 -10.30
CA ASN A 271 -1.14 -8.68 -10.17
C ASN A 271 -2.46 -8.86 -10.90
N LEU A 272 -3.43 -7.97 -10.67
CA LEU A 272 -4.73 -7.99 -11.35
C LEU A 272 -4.58 -7.85 -12.87
N ALA A 273 -3.78 -6.88 -13.34
CA ALA A 273 -3.52 -6.70 -14.76
C ALA A 273 -2.80 -7.90 -15.39
N THR A 274 -1.96 -8.60 -14.64
CA THR A 274 -1.19 -9.76 -15.11
C THR A 274 -2.08 -11.01 -15.16
N ILE A 275 -2.99 -11.18 -14.19
CA ILE A 275 -4.05 -12.19 -14.24
C ILE A 275 -4.96 -11.94 -15.44
N GLY A 276 -5.42 -10.70 -15.63
CA GLY A 276 -6.26 -10.33 -16.77
C GLY A 276 -5.67 -10.63 -18.15
N ARG A 277 -4.33 -10.68 -18.24
CA ARG A 277 -3.61 -11.09 -19.46
C ARG A 277 -3.33 -12.59 -19.55
N GLY A 278 -3.81 -13.40 -18.61
CA GLY A 278 -3.57 -14.84 -18.54
C GLY A 278 -2.10 -15.22 -18.26
N ARG A 279 -1.34 -14.36 -17.59
CA ARG A 279 0.11 -14.57 -17.33
C ARG A 279 0.44 -14.83 -15.86
N MET A 280 -0.57 -14.88 -15.01
CA MET A 280 -0.46 -15.16 -13.58
C MET A 280 -1.66 -15.99 -13.15
N ASP A 281 -1.43 -16.92 -12.23
CA ASP A 281 -2.44 -17.89 -11.82
C ASP A 281 -3.16 -17.50 -10.54
N VAL A 282 -2.41 -16.98 -9.59
CA VAL A 282 -2.89 -16.55 -8.28
C VAL A 282 -2.20 -15.22 -7.96
N GLY A 283 -2.88 -14.32 -7.30
CA GLY A 283 -2.31 -13.03 -6.92
C GLY A 283 -2.82 -12.54 -5.59
N MET A 284 -1.96 -11.82 -4.87
CA MET A 284 -2.35 -11.05 -3.70
C MET A 284 -2.71 -9.62 -4.15
N THR A 285 -3.79 -9.09 -3.62
CA THR A 285 -4.26 -7.74 -3.94
C THR A 285 -5.01 -7.16 -2.75
N VAL A 286 -5.10 -5.83 -2.67
CA VAL A 286 -6.10 -5.17 -1.80
C VAL A 286 -7.47 -5.37 -2.45
N HIS A 287 -8.51 -5.57 -1.65
CA HIS A 287 -9.87 -5.81 -2.16
C HIS A 287 -10.45 -4.60 -2.93
N VAL A 288 -10.04 -3.37 -2.57
CA VAL A 288 -10.50 -2.13 -3.23
C VAL A 288 -10.10 -2.14 -4.72
N PRO A 289 -8.80 -2.20 -5.10
CA PRO A 289 -8.45 -2.27 -6.51
C PRO A 289 -8.91 -3.58 -7.19
N ALA A 290 -9.18 -4.66 -6.43
CA ALA A 290 -9.80 -5.85 -7.02
C ALA A 290 -11.22 -5.55 -7.49
N LEU A 291 -12.00 -4.83 -6.69
CA LEU A 291 -13.35 -4.41 -7.06
C LEU A 291 -13.34 -3.44 -8.24
N ASP A 292 -12.44 -2.46 -8.22
CA ASP A 292 -12.25 -1.53 -9.34
C ASP A 292 -11.89 -2.27 -10.64
N ALA A 293 -10.97 -3.23 -10.54
CA ALA A 293 -10.57 -4.03 -11.70
C ALA A 293 -11.74 -4.85 -12.26
N PHE A 294 -12.53 -5.47 -11.40
CA PHE A 294 -13.68 -6.27 -11.81
C PHE A 294 -14.76 -5.41 -12.47
N ASN A 295 -15.02 -4.22 -11.95
CA ASN A 295 -15.99 -3.29 -12.49
C ASN A 295 -15.48 -2.47 -13.67
N GLY A 296 -14.18 -2.45 -13.95
CA GLY A 296 -13.56 -1.58 -14.95
C GLY A 296 -13.57 -0.12 -14.54
N GLU A 297 -13.28 0.16 -13.28
CA GLU A 297 -13.24 1.48 -12.65
C GLU A 297 -11.80 1.85 -12.23
N GLY A 298 -11.59 3.04 -11.71
CA GLY A 298 -10.30 3.51 -11.23
C GLY A 298 -9.18 3.38 -12.28
N GLU A 299 -8.08 2.76 -11.93
CA GLU A 299 -6.94 2.50 -12.83
C GLU A 299 -7.31 1.52 -13.98
N PHE A 300 -8.43 0.82 -13.84
CA PHE A 300 -8.96 -0.12 -14.84
C PHE A 300 -10.11 0.47 -15.69
N GLU A 301 -10.35 1.78 -15.63
CA GLU A 301 -11.46 2.42 -16.34
C GLU A 301 -11.59 1.94 -17.80
N GLY A 302 -12.77 1.40 -18.15
CA GLY A 302 -13.08 0.87 -19.47
C GLY A 302 -12.34 -0.42 -19.86
N ARG A 303 -11.62 -1.04 -18.93
CA ARG A 303 -10.85 -2.28 -19.14
C ARG A 303 -11.06 -3.26 -18.00
N PRO A 304 -12.28 -3.77 -17.78
CA PRO A 304 -12.54 -4.68 -16.68
C PRO A 304 -11.68 -5.96 -16.78
N VAL A 305 -11.33 -6.49 -15.63
CA VAL A 305 -10.65 -7.78 -15.49
C VAL A 305 -11.67 -8.75 -14.90
N GLU A 306 -12.21 -9.64 -15.71
CA GLU A 306 -13.31 -10.53 -15.33
C GLU A 306 -12.87 -11.97 -15.06
N ASN A 307 -11.62 -12.33 -15.40
CA ASN A 307 -11.09 -13.68 -15.27
C ASN A 307 -10.35 -13.92 -13.98
N PHE A 308 -10.83 -13.36 -12.86
CA PHE A 308 -10.38 -13.73 -11.53
C PHE A 308 -11.54 -13.91 -10.55
N ALA A 309 -11.27 -14.64 -9.48
CA ALA A 309 -12.22 -14.86 -8.41
C ALA A 309 -11.53 -14.85 -7.04
N PHE A 310 -12.24 -14.41 -6.03
CA PHE A 310 -11.82 -14.40 -4.63
C PHE A 310 -11.59 -15.82 -4.12
N ILE A 311 -10.44 -16.07 -3.51
CA ILE A 311 -10.09 -17.32 -2.81
C ILE A 311 -10.25 -17.17 -1.30
N GLY A 312 -9.78 -16.05 -0.72
CA GLY A 312 -9.86 -15.84 0.73
C GLY A 312 -9.17 -14.55 1.17
N HIS A 313 -9.51 -14.13 2.36
CA HIS A 313 -8.81 -13.08 3.09
C HIS A 313 -7.38 -13.49 3.45
N VAL A 314 -6.47 -12.55 3.46
CA VAL A 314 -5.09 -12.82 3.89
C VAL A 314 -4.77 -12.10 5.20
N TYR A 315 -4.88 -10.77 5.25
CA TYR A 315 -4.67 -9.95 6.46
C TYR A 315 -5.24 -8.53 6.28
N PRO A 316 -5.42 -7.75 7.37
CA PRO A 316 -5.76 -6.33 7.26
C PRO A 316 -4.59 -5.51 6.70
N GLU A 317 -4.81 -4.84 5.59
CA GLU A 317 -3.89 -3.92 4.93
C GLU A 317 -4.02 -2.53 5.53
N VAL A 318 -3.04 -2.13 6.31
CA VAL A 318 -3.08 -0.90 7.10
C VAL A 318 -2.20 0.18 6.49
N VAL A 319 -2.74 1.37 6.30
CA VAL A 319 -1.95 2.54 5.88
C VAL A 319 -1.05 2.94 7.05
N GLN A 320 0.25 2.95 6.80
CA GLN A 320 1.28 3.32 7.77
C GLN A 320 2.17 4.39 7.15
N ILE A 321 2.28 5.52 7.84
CA ILE A 321 3.01 6.69 7.35
C ILE A 321 4.12 6.96 8.35
N VAL A 322 5.37 6.86 7.92
CA VAL A 322 6.51 7.02 8.80
C VAL A 322 7.44 8.14 8.37
N THR A 323 8.01 8.77 9.36
CA THR A 323 9.06 9.78 9.24
C THR A 323 10.10 9.59 10.35
N ARG A 324 11.11 10.46 10.44
CA ARG A 324 12.10 10.47 11.52
C ARG A 324 11.96 11.75 12.34
N LYS A 325 12.27 11.69 13.64
CA LYS A 325 12.31 12.88 14.52
C LYS A 325 13.17 14.01 13.95
N ALA A 326 14.23 13.64 13.20
CA ALA A 326 15.15 14.59 12.59
C ALA A 326 14.50 15.50 11.54
N THR A 327 13.38 15.09 10.91
CA THR A 327 12.66 15.92 9.93
C THR A 327 11.86 17.04 10.58
N GLY A 328 11.50 16.89 11.86
CA GLY A 328 10.60 17.79 12.56
C GLY A 328 9.13 17.69 12.14
N ILE A 329 8.79 16.78 11.24
CA ILE A 329 7.41 16.54 10.80
C ILE A 329 6.69 15.70 11.85
N THR A 330 5.56 16.20 12.33
CA THR A 330 4.72 15.53 13.35
C THR A 330 3.30 15.28 12.86
N ASP A 331 2.91 15.91 11.75
CA ASP A 331 1.62 15.79 11.11
C ASP A 331 1.79 16.00 9.59
N LEU A 332 0.96 15.36 8.76
CA LEU A 332 0.96 15.61 7.32
C LEU A 332 0.62 17.06 6.97
N ALA A 333 -0.20 17.72 7.76
CA ALA A 333 -0.50 19.14 7.60
C ALA A 333 0.74 20.07 7.74
N ASP A 334 1.85 19.58 8.31
CA ASP A 334 3.11 20.34 8.37
C ASP A 334 3.74 20.54 6.98
N ILE A 335 3.37 19.71 5.99
CA ILE A 335 3.86 19.78 4.60
C ILE A 335 3.10 20.85 3.79
N ALA A 336 1.83 21.08 4.11
CA ALA A 336 0.92 22.00 3.39
C ALA A 336 1.23 23.49 3.58
N LYS A 337 2.39 23.86 4.14
CA LYS A 337 2.75 25.26 4.52
C LYS A 337 3.62 25.95 3.50
#